data_e1fb355e69dd769dd19cf1b2172cec08
#
_entry.id   e1fb355e69dd769dd19cf1b2172cec08
#
_cell.length_a   1.000
_cell.length_b   1.000
_cell.length_c   1.000
_cell.angle_alpha   90.00
_cell.angle_beta   90.00
_cell.angle_gamma   90.00
#
_symmetry.space_group_name_H-M   'P 1'
#
loop_
_entity.id
_entity.type
_entity.pdbx_description
1 polymer ?
#
loop_
_entity_poly.entity_id
_entity_poly.type
_entity_poly.pdbx_seq_one_letter_code
_entity_poly.pdbx_strand_id
1 'polypeptide(L)'
;MSRRATGWLAAMVVLSPLAAVAQEGDAWTLQAMDMANGVLKAQWMDLRIEQIEMLSLREPRVVSRLHWQPFQWVSGDPRRSTEGNRLTYLVDRTDGPGAAALPDGFEAAVDRAVATWGGLRCSSTELVKRPDTGEDADIFDFQLGFGGLGSWQTADVVFGGWMPPSFFEAVAGRGAGTSILAMSVTFIFVGPDGAPTDIDGDQHFDTALNEIYFNDGFSWGSGSGFDVETVALHEIGHSLGLGHFENPPRSVMNPVYTGLRRELSHRDEALACSAWASWHLSEEQ
;
A
#
# COMPACT_ATOMS: atom_id res chain seq x y z
N MET A 1 22.17 23.71 57.98
CA MET A 1 21.97 22.56 57.11
C MET A 1 20.58 22.66 56.50
N SER A 2 20.47 23.25 55.33
CA SER A 2 19.16 23.45 54.63
C SER A 2 19.06 22.43 53.52
N ARG A 3 18.10 21.51 53.60
CA ARG A 3 17.78 20.55 52.56
C ARG A 3 16.87 21.23 51.51
N ARG A 4 17.41 21.46 50.32
CA ARG A 4 16.58 21.85 49.16
C ARG A 4 15.83 20.62 48.63
N ALA A 5 14.52 20.67 48.67
CA ALA A 5 13.65 19.71 48.03
C ALA A 5 13.60 20.12 46.52
N THR A 6 14.12 19.25 45.65
CA THR A 6 13.95 19.36 44.20
C THR A 6 12.62 18.71 43.84
N GLY A 7 11.61 19.54 43.61
CA GLY A 7 10.32 19.06 43.07
C GLY A 7 10.48 18.74 41.60
N TRP A 8 10.22 17.50 41.23
CA TRP A 8 10.03 17.05 39.84
C TRP A 8 8.62 17.47 39.38
N LEU A 9 8.53 18.46 38.50
CA LEU A 9 7.33 18.74 37.77
C LEU A 9 7.19 17.66 36.69
N ALA A 10 6.31 16.70 36.89
CA ALA A 10 5.87 15.83 35.82
C ALA A 10 5.03 16.66 34.82
N ALA A 11 5.57 16.92 33.65
CA ALA A 11 4.83 17.50 32.56
C ALA A 11 3.75 16.49 32.11
N MET A 12 2.50 16.73 32.45
CA MET A 12 1.37 16.03 31.85
C MET A 12 1.29 16.49 30.37
N VAL A 13 1.67 15.62 29.46
CA VAL A 13 1.38 15.82 28.05
C VAL A 13 -0.11 15.53 27.85
N VAL A 14 -0.89 16.59 27.76
CA VAL A 14 -2.30 16.48 27.37
C VAL A 14 -2.32 16.30 25.86
N LEU A 15 -2.49 15.06 25.39
CA LEU A 15 -2.72 14.78 23.97
C LEU A 15 -4.02 15.46 23.53
N SER A 16 -4.00 16.10 22.35
CA SER A 16 -5.23 16.63 21.77
C SER A 16 -6.19 15.49 21.47
N PRO A 17 -7.52 15.71 21.49
CA PRO A 17 -8.50 14.68 21.14
C PRO A 17 -8.23 14.04 19.76
N LEU A 18 -7.73 14.81 18.79
CA LEU A 18 -7.34 14.34 17.46
C LEU A 18 -6.15 13.37 17.51
N ALA A 19 -5.13 13.67 18.32
CA ALA A 19 -3.99 12.78 18.50
C ALA A 19 -4.39 11.46 19.20
N ALA A 20 -5.35 11.50 20.11
CA ALA A 20 -5.86 10.29 20.75
C ALA A 20 -6.64 9.40 19.78
N VAL A 21 -7.43 9.97 18.88
CA VAL A 21 -8.18 9.22 17.84
C VAL A 21 -7.21 8.63 16.80
N ALA A 22 -6.16 9.36 16.39
CA ALA A 22 -5.13 8.82 15.50
C ALA A 22 -4.41 7.63 16.13
N GLN A 23 -3.95 7.74 17.39
CA GLN A 23 -3.32 6.65 18.12
C GLN A 23 -4.24 5.42 18.28
N GLU A 24 -5.53 5.63 18.48
CA GLU A 24 -6.51 4.54 18.56
C GLU A 24 -6.66 3.84 17.21
N GLY A 25 -6.70 4.60 16.10
CA GLY A 25 -6.76 4.07 14.75
C GLY A 25 -5.52 3.25 14.37
N ASP A 26 -4.32 3.71 14.75
CA ASP A 26 -3.08 2.98 14.52
C ASP A 26 -3.04 1.66 15.30
N ALA A 27 -3.55 1.65 16.53
CA ALA A 27 -3.65 0.43 17.32
C ALA A 27 -4.58 -0.62 16.68
N TRP A 28 -5.69 -0.20 16.07
CA TRP A 28 -6.58 -1.08 15.31
C TRP A 28 -5.87 -1.69 14.10
N THR A 29 -5.17 -0.87 13.33
CA THR A 29 -4.44 -1.34 12.14
C THR A 29 -3.33 -2.31 12.52
N LEU A 30 -2.55 -2.04 13.58
CA LEU A 30 -1.54 -2.97 14.09
C LEU A 30 -2.17 -4.30 14.54
N GLN A 31 -3.34 -4.26 15.18
CA GLN A 31 -4.05 -5.47 15.57
C GLN A 31 -4.52 -6.28 14.35
N ALA A 32 -5.03 -5.63 13.31
CA ALA A 32 -5.42 -6.30 12.05
C ALA A 32 -4.20 -6.94 11.38
N MET A 33 -3.07 -6.22 11.29
CA MET A 33 -1.81 -6.74 10.78
C MET A 33 -1.31 -7.93 11.61
N ASP A 34 -1.38 -7.88 12.94
CA ASP A 34 -0.94 -8.98 13.81
C ASP A 34 -1.80 -10.23 13.63
N MET A 35 -3.10 -10.05 13.47
CA MET A 35 -4.03 -11.15 13.22
C MET A 35 -3.72 -11.82 11.87
N ALA A 36 -3.58 -11.04 10.80
CA ALA A 36 -3.26 -11.53 9.46
C ALA A 36 -1.87 -12.21 9.44
N ASN A 37 -0.86 -11.61 10.06
CA ASN A 37 0.47 -12.18 10.18
C ASN A 37 0.48 -13.51 10.97
N GLY A 38 -0.42 -13.65 11.95
CA GLY A 38 -0.62 -14.91 12.66
C GLY A 38 -1.14 -16.01 11.74
N VAL A 39 -2.05 -15.69 10.80
CA VAL A 39 -2.57 -16.62 9.81
C VAL A 39 -1.48 -17.00 8.79
N LEU A 40 -0.74 -16.02 8.24
CA LEU A 40 0.38 -16.27 7.31
C LEU A 40 1.38 -17.26 7.92
N LYS A 41 1.80 -17.00 9.14
CA LYS A 41 2.71 -17.89 9.87
C LYS A 41 2.14 -19.28 10.09
N ALA A 42 0.84 -19.40 10.40
CA ALA A 42 0.19 -20.70 10.59
C ALA A 42 0.07 -21.48 9.29
N GLN A 43 0.03 -20.81 8.16
CA GLN A 43 0.02 -21.41 6.82
C GLN A 43 1.43 -21.67 6.25
N TRP A 44 2.48 -21.44 7.04
CA TRP A 44 3.89 -21.59 6.63
C TRP A 44 4.27 -20.71 5.44
N MET A 45 3.64 -19.55 5.31
CA MET A 45 4.02 -18.56 4.32
C MET A 45 5.22 -17.74 4.83
N ASP A 46 6.24 -17.63 3.99
CA ASP A 46 7.44 -16.83 4.27
C ASP A 46 7.19 -15.34 4.02
N LEU A 47 6.02 -14.87 4.46
CA LEU A 47 5.51 -13.52 4.26
C LEU A 47 5.10 -12.87 5.58
N ARG A 48 5.20 -11.53 5.61
CA ARG A 48 4.71 -10.70 6.70
C ARG A 48 4.18 -9.37 6.18
N ILE A 49 3.00 -8.95 6.62
CA ILE A 49 2.51 -7.59 6.40
C ILE A 49 3.35 -6.65 7.24
N GLU A 50 3.99 -5.70 6.58
CA GLU A 50 4.90 -4.73 7.20
C GLU A 50 4.30 -3.34 7.29
N GLN A 51 3.56 -2.91 6.29
CA GLN A 51 3.00 -1.59 6.23
C GLN A 51 1.61 -1.57 5.58
N ILE A 52 0.75 -0.69 6.08
CA ILE A 52 -0.51 -0.30 5.46
C ILE A 52 -0.52 1.22 5.33
N GLU A 53 -0.65 1.71 4.11
CA GLU A 53 -0.81 3.12 3.76
C GLU A 53 -2.22 3.36 3.27
N MET A 54 -2.79 4.52 3.58
CA MET A 54 -4.19 4.80 3.33
C MET A 54 -4.37 6.20 2.77
N LEU A 55 -5.02 6.30 1.61
CA LEU A 55 -5.49 7.55 1.08
C LEU A 55 -6.81 7.94 1.74
N SER A 56 -6.83 9.04 2.44
CA SER A 56 -7.97 9.48 3.22
C SER A 56 -8.56 10.82 2.73
N LEU A 57 -9.75 11.15 3.26
CA LEU A 57 -10.40 12.44 3.01
C LEU A 57 -9.96 13.55 3.96
N ARG A 58 -9.31 13.23 5.06
CA ARG A 58 -9.08 14.20 6.14
C ARG A 58 -7.68 14.16 6.76
N GLU A 59 -7.15 12.99 7.03
CA GLU A 59 -5.93 12.83 7.82
C GLU A 59 -4.99 11.79 7.20
N PRO A 60 -3.68 12.07 7.16
CA PRO A 60 -2.67 11.08 6.77
C PRO A 60 -2.75 9.85 7.65
N ARG A 61 -2.70 8.66 7.06
CA ARG A 61 -2.62 7.41 7.81
C ARG A 61 -1.62 6.46 7.16
N VAL A 62 -0.59 6.15 7.90
CA VAL A 62 0.42 5.14 7.58
C VAL A 62 0.69 4.38 8.85
N VAL A 63 0.55 3.07 8.81
CA VAL A 63 0.92 2.20 9.93
C VAL A 63 1.96 1.21 9.46
N SER A 64 3.15 1.32 10.02
CA SER A 64 4.28 0.42 9.77
C SER A 64 4.75 -0.22 11.07
N ARG A 65 5.13 -1.49 11.00
CA ARG A 65 5.68 -2.22 12.15
C ARG A 65 7.11 -1.82 12.46
N LEU A 66 7.86 -1.45 11.44
CA LEU A 66 9.27 -1.05 11.54
C LEU A 66 9.44 0.39 11.06
N HIS A 67 9.50 1.32 12.00
CA HIS A 67 9.53 2.77 11.71
C HIS A 67 10.83 3.28 11.07
N TRP A 68 11.84 2.45 10.82
CA TRP A 68 13.19 2.94 10.54
C TRP A 68 14.00 2.15 9.52
N GLN A 69 13.49 1.04 8.99
CA GLN A 69 14.14 0.34 7.89
C GLN A 69 13.18 0.28 6.69
N PRO A 70 13.57 0.86 5.55
CA PRO A 70 12.76 0.84 4.35
C PRO A 70 12.67 -0.57 3.77
N PHE A 71 11.74 -0.81 2.89
CA PHE A 71 11.61 -2.02 2.09
C PHE A 71 11.68 -1.67 0.61
N GLN A 72 12.17 -2.59 -0.20
CA GLN A 72 12.35 -2.41 -1.64
C GLN A 72 12.17 -3.72 -2.38
N TRP A 73 11.75 -3.64 -3.63
CA TRP A 73 11.74 -4.78 -4.52
C TRP A 73 13.16 -5.16 -4.91
N VAL A 74 13.47 -6.46 -4.88
CA VAL A 74 14.76 -6.97 -5.34
C VAL A 74 14.64 -7.44 -6.78
N SER A 75 15.51 -6.92 -7.65
CA SER A 75 15.57 -7.31 -9.05
C SER A 75 16.01 -8.77 -9.19
N GLY A 76 15.22 -9.58 -9.91
CA GLY A 76 15.52 -10.99 -10.10
C GLY A 76 15.37 -11.87 -8.87
N ASP A 77 14.70 -11.43 -7.81
CA ASP A 77 14.43 -12.26 -6.63
C ASP A 77 13.65 -13.53 -7.03
N PRO A 78 14.23 -14.73 -6.84
CA PRO A 78 13.61 -15.98 -7.26
C PRO A 78 12.36 -16.36 -6.43
N ARG A 79 12.12 -15.69 -5.32
CA ARG A 79 10.94 -15.92 -4.47
C ARG A 79 9.69 -15.23 -5.00
N ARG A 80 9.86 -14.17 -5.81
CA ARG A 80 8.73 -13.46 -6.40
C ARG A 80 7.99 -14.33 -7.41
N SER A 81 6.70 -14.05 -7.59
CA SER A 81 5.83 -14.76 -8.52
C SER A 81 6.22 -14.58 -9.99
N THR A 82 7.16 -13.68 -10.28
CA THR A 82 7.42 -13.20 -11.62
C THR A 82 8.78 -13.63 -12.15
N GLU A 83 8.85 -13.87 -13.43
CA GLU A 83 10.09 -14.15 -14.10
C GLU A 83 10.93 -12.88 -14.31
N GLY A 84 12.15 -12.87 -13.79
CA GLY A 84 13.16 -11.88 -14.10
C GLY A 84 13.01 -10.54 -13.34
N ASN A 85 13.41 -9.48 -14.01
CA ASN A 85 13.61 -8.15 -13.41
C ASN A 85 12.39 -7.21 -13.55
N ARG A 86 11.28 -7.69 -14.10
CA ARG A 86 10.06 -6.90 -14.28
C ARG A 86 9.20 -6.99 -13.02
N LEU A 87 8.46 -5.95 -12.72
CA LEU A 87 7.33 -6.02 -11.80
C LEU A 87 6.07 -6.39 -12.58
N THR A 88 5.24 -7.21 -11.99
CA THR A 88 3.95 -7.56 -12.60
C THR A 88 2.80 -6.99 -11.79
N TYR A 89 1.68 -6.72 -12.46
CA TYR A 89 0.45 -6.35 -11.78
C TYR A 89 -0.73 -7.14 -12.32
N LEU A 90 -1.73 -7.34 -11.47
CA LEU A 90 -3.00 -7.97 -11.78
C LEU A 90 -4.13 -7.07 -11.28
N VAL A 91 -5.20 -7.00 -12.06
CA VAL A 91 -6.45 -6.36 -11.64
C VAL A 91 -7.47 -7.45 -11.42
N ASP A 92 -7.78 -7.72 -10.16
CA ASP A 92 -8.81 -8.66 -9.78
C ASP A 92 -10.19 -8.11 -10.13
N ARG A 93 -11.06 -8.96 -10.69
CA ARG A 93 -12.41 -8.61 -11.10
C ARG A 93 -13.46 -9.30 -10.26
N THR A 94 -13.06 -10.14 -9.32
CA THR A 94 -13.97 -10.94 -8.51
C THR A 94 -14.66 -10.10 -7.45
N ASP A 95 -14.00 -9.05 -6.96
CA ASP A 95 -14.50 -8.18 -5.92
C ASP A 95 -15.28 -6.97 -6.42
N GLY A 96 -16.51 -6.90 -5.97
CA GLY A 96 -17.34 -5.73 -5.91
C GLY A 96 -18.02 -5.22 -7.18
N PRO A 97 -19.08 -4.44 -6.99
CA PRO A 97 -19.88 -3.84 -8.07
C PRO A 97 -19.30 -2.54 -8.62
N GLY A 98 -18.21 -2.00 -8.02
CA GLY A 98 -17.71 -0.65 -8.30
C GLY A 98 -17.33 -0.37 -9.76
N ALA A 99 -16.93 -1.40 -10.49
CA ALA A 99 -16.51 -1.29 -11.89
C ALA A 99 -17.66 -0.93 -12.87
N ALA A 100 -18.89 -1.30 -12.57
CA ALA A 100 -20.01 -1.10 -13.48
C ALA A 100 -20.41 0.38 -13.68
N ALA A 101 -20.00 1.27 -12.78
CA ALA A 101 -20.31 2.71 -12.83
C ALA A 101 -19.26 3.55 -13.59
N LEU A 102 -18.14 2.95 -14.00
CA LEU A 102 -17.04 3.65 -14.67
C LEU A 102 -17.20 3.55 -16.19
N PRO A 103 -17.17 4.66 -16.93
CA PRO A 103 -17.36 4.66 -18.39
C PRO A 103 -16.40 3.75 -19.15
N ASP A 104 -15.13 3.67 -18.69
CA ASP A 104 -14.05 2.90 -19.31
C ASP A 104 -13.71 1.62 -18.54
N GLY A 105 -14.38 1.39 -17.38
CA GLY A 105 -14.10 0.29 -16.47
C GLY A 105 -12.95 0.58 -15.49
N PHE A 106 -12.92 -0.16 -14.39
CA PHE A 106 -11.90 -0.08 -13.34
C PHE A 106 -10.50 -0.39 -13.88
N GLU A 107 -10.39 -1.51 -14.58
CA GLU A 107 -9.14 -2.01 -15.15
C GLU A 107 -8.46 -0.98 -16.07
N ALA A 108 -9.22 -0.31 -16.93
CA ALA A 108 -8.67 0.70 -17.82
C ALA A 108 -8.11 1.92 -17.06
N ALA A 109 -8.74 2.31 -15.94
CA ALA A 109 -8.23 3.38 -15.09
C ALA A 109 -6.92 2.98 -14.40
N VAL A 110 -6.84 1.75 -13.90
CA VAL A 110 -5.61 1.18 -13.33
C VAL A 110 -4.50 1.12 -14.38
N ASP A 111 -4.80 0.61 -15.59
CA ASP A 111 -3.82 0.52 -16.69
C ASP A 111 -3.22 1.88 -17.05
N ARG A 112 -4.02 2.95 -17.04
CA ARG A 112 -3.51 4.31 -17.28
C ARG A 112 -2.63 4.80 -16.14
N ALA A 113 -3.00 4.53 -14.90
CA ALA A 113 -2.19 4.88 -13.73
C ALA A 113 -0.84 4.15 -13.74
N VAL A 114 -0.84 2.84 -14.05
CA VAL A 114 0.39 2.06 -14.24
C VAL A 114 1.26 2.64 -15.36
N ALA A 115 0.66 2.97 -16.51
CA ALA A 115 1.38 3.55 -17.63
C ALA A 115 2.01 4.91 -17.29
N THR A 116 1.39 5.69 -16.41
CA THR A 116 1.94 6.98 -15.96
C THR A 116 3.23 6.79 -15.16
N TRP A 117 3.30 5.83 -14.25
CA TRP A 117 4.54 5.49 -13.54
C TRP A 117 5.57 4.82 -14.47
N GLY A 118 5.14 3.92 -15.36
CA GLY A 118 6.01 3.26 -16.34
C GLY A 118 6.60 4.21 -17.39
N GLY A 119 6.06 5.42 -17.52
CA GLY A 119 6.56 6.46 -18.42
C GLY A 119 7.76 7.26 -17.89
N LEU A 120 8.27 6.97 -16.69
CA LEU A 120 9.43 7.65 -16.11
C LEU A 120 10.70 7.36 -16.90
N ARG A 121 11.35 8.41 -17.40
CA ARG A 121 12.57 8.30 -18.24
C ARG A 121 13.82 7.89 -17.46
N CYS A 122 13.80 8.01 -16.16
CA CYS A 122 14.94 7.75 -15.28
C CYS A 122 15.01 6.31 -14.79
N SER A 123 13.99 5.51 -15.06
CA SER A 123 13.92 4.10 -14.64
C SER A 123 13.63 3.22 -15.85
N SER A 124 14.21 2.05 -15.86
CA SER A 124 13.87 0.96 -16.78
C SER A 124 12.87 -0.03 -16.20
N THR A 125 12.27 0.30 -15.06
CA THR A 125 11.27 -0.55 -14.41
C THR A 125 10.03 -0.65 -15.30
N GLU A 126 9.70 -1.86 -15.69
CA GLU A 126 8.52 -2.16 -16.47
C GLU A 126 7.50 -2.87 -15.55
N LEU A 127 6.27 -2.36 -15.53
CA LEU A 127 5.14 -3.02 -14.89
C LEU A 127 4.35 -3.79 -15.95
N VAL A 128 4.38 -5.10 -15.88
CA VAL A 128 3.77 -6.00 -16.88
C VAL A 128 2.46 -6.54 -16.35
N LYS A 129 1.39 -6.35 -17.11
CA LYS A 129 0.08 -6.85 -16.74
C LYS A 129 0.00 -8.37 -16.85
N ARG A 130 -0.53 -9.00 -15.80
CA ARG A 130 -0.91 -10.41 -15.81
C ARG A 130 -2.40 -10.53 -16.14
N PRO A 131 -2.80 -11.58 -16.88
CA PRO A 131 -4.21 -11.83 -17.11
C PRO A 131 -4.91 -12.23 -15.82
N ASP A 132 -6.08 -11.66 -15.60
CA ASP A 132 -7.00 -12.15 -14.57
C ASP A 132 -7.45 -13.57 -14.92
N THR A 133 -7.29 -14.50 -13.98
CA THR A 133 -7.67 -15.91 -14.12
C THR A 133 -9.11 -16.18 -13.67
N GLY A 134 -9.77 -15.19 -13.09
CA GLY A 134 -11.08 -15.31 -12.46
C GLY A 134 -11.02 -15.97 -11.08
N GLU A 135 -9.82 -16.13 -10.53
CA GLU A 135 -9.61 -16.51 -9.15
C GLU A 135 -9.42 -15.22 -8.33
N ASP A 136 -9.97 -15.20 -7.14
CA ASP A 136 -9.81 -14.13 -6.17
C ASP A 136 -8.36 -14.16 -5.64
N ALA A 137 -7.56 -13.19 -6.09
CA ALA A 137 -6.09 -13.32 -6.12
C ALA A 137 -5.36 -12.70 -4.94
N ASP A 138 -6.09 -12.18 -3.94
CA ASP A 138 -5.50 -11.49 -2.80
C ASP A 138 -5.50 -12.33 -1.51
N ILE A 139 -4.75 -11.86 -0.51
CA ILE A 139 -4.49 -12.59 0.72
C ILE A 139 -5.04 -11.87 1.93
N PHE A 140 -4.92 -10.53 1.96
CA PHE A 140 -5.21 -9.79 3.18
C PHE A 140 -6.70 -9.81 3.53
N ASP A 141 -7.55 -9.66 2.55
CA ASP A 141 -9.01 -9.76 2.71
C ASP A 141 -9.43 -11.18 3.13
N PHE A 142 -8.82 -12.23 2.53
CA PHE A 142 -9.01 -13.62 2.93
C PHE A 142 -8.70 -13.81 4.42
N GLN A 143 -7.60 -13.26 4.92
CA GLN A 143 -7.20 -13.42 6.31
C GLN A 143 -8.13 -12.70 7.29
N LEU A 144 -8.82 -11.66 6.80
CA LEU A 144 -9.83 -10.93 7.56
C LEU A 144 -11.25 -11.46 7.36
N GLY A 145 -11.44 -12.45 6.47
CA GLY A 145 -12.71 -13.11 6.22
C GLY A 145 -13.65 -12.33 5.29
N PHE A 146 -13.10 -11.54 4.36
CA PHE A 146 -13.87 -10.74 3.40
C PHE A 146 -13.93 -11.35 2.00
N GLY A 147 -13.13 -12.30 1.66
CA GLY A 147 -13.05 -12.97 0.36
C GLY A 147 -11.69 -13.63 0.20
N GLY A 148 -11.23 -13.77 -1.03
CA GLY A 148 -9.90 -14.24 -1.35
C GLY A 148 -9.68 -15.74 -1.29
N LEU A 149 -8.69 -16.22 -2.02
CA LEU A 149 -8.23 -17.62 -1.98
C LEU A 149 -6.91 -17.78 -1.24
N GLY A 150 -6.31 -16.69 -0.77
CA GLY A 150 -5.04 -16.71 -0.10
C GLY A 150 -3.87 -17.12 -1.00
N SER A 151 -3.96 -16.87 -2.31
CA SER A 151 -2.88 -17.15 -3.27
C SER A 151 -2.08 -15.90 -3.56
N TRP A 152 -0.82 -15.87 -3.17
CA TRP A 152 0.06 -14.71 -3.32
C TRP A 152 0.96 -14.73 -4.57
N GLN A 153 0.96 -15.82 -5.32
CA GLN A 153 1.87 -15.99 -6.47
C GLN A 153 1.26 -15.54 -7.80
N THR A 154 0.29 -14.66 -7.79
CA THR A 154 -0.42 -14.23 -8.98
C THR A 154 0.26 -13.08 -9.70
N ALA A 155 0.71 -12.08 -8.95
CA ALA A 155 1.45 -10.90 -9.42
C ALA A 155 2.24 -10.26 -8.27
N ASP A 156 3.15 -9.33 -8.56
CA ASP A 156 3.86 -8.56 -7.54
C ASP A 156 2.96 -7.48 -6.92
N VAL A 157 2.08 -6.88 -7.73
CA VAL A 157 1.08 -5.91 -7.29
C VAL A 157 -0.30 -6.41 -7.68
N VAL A 158 -1.16 -6.61 -6.71
CA VAL A 158 -2.53 -7.06 -6.90
C VAL A 158 -3.49 -5.92 -6.57
N PHE A 159 -4.30 -5.53 -7.54
CA PHE A 159 -5.45 -4.68 -7.28
C PHE A 159 -6.59 -5.60 -6.85
N GLY A 160 -6.70 -5.83 -5.54
CA GLY A 160 -7.66 -6.75 -4.91
C GLY A 160 -9.10 -6.23 -4.90
N GLY A 161 -9.41 -5.28 -5.75
CA GLY A 161 -10.77 -4.87 -6.06
C GLY A 161 -11.43 -3.92 -5.07
N TRP A 162 -12.75 -4.09 -4.92
CA TRP A 162 -13.63 -3.17 -4.21
C TRP A 162 -14.13 -3.80 -2.92
N MET A 163 -13.70 -3.26 -1.79
CA MET A 163 -14.07 -3.75 -0.47
C MET A 163 -15.18 -2.92 0.18
N PRO A 164 -16.09 -3.55 0.93
CA PRO A 164 -17.12 -2.82 1.65
C PRO A 164 -16.54 -1.91 2.74
N PRO A 165 -17.26 -0.84 3.16
CA PRO A 165 -16.83 0.03 4.26
C PRO A 165 -16.45 -0.71 5.54
N SER A 166 -17.08 -1.85 5.80
CA SER A 166 -16.80 -2.71 6.96
C SER A 166 -15.38 -3.31 6.93
N PHE A 167 -14.81 -3.56 5.75
CA PHE A 167 -13.42 -3.99 5.60
C PHE A 167 -12.46 -2.89 6.13
N PHE A 168 -12.66 -1.65 5.70
CA PHE A 168 -11.86 -0.52 6.16
C PHE A 168 -12.03 -0.26 7.66
N GLU A 169 -13.23 -0.47 8.21
CA GLU A 169 -13.46 -0.39 9.65
C GLU A 169 -12.80 -1.53 10.42
N ALA A 170 -12.74 -2.73 9.87
CA ALA A 170 -12.03 -3.85 10.47
C ALA A 170 -10.52 -3.59 10.53
N VAL A 171 -9.96 -2.94 9.49
CA VAL A 171 -8.52 -2.63 9.41
C VAL A 171 -8.16 -1.40 10.24
N ALA A 172 -8.92 -0.30 10.14
CA ALA A 172 -8.51 1.02 10.62
C ALA A 172 -9.45 1.63 11.68
N GLY A 173 -10.39 0.83 12.18
CA GLY A 173 -11.30 1.23 13.25
C GLY A 173 -12.51 2.03 12.79
N ARG A 174 -13.31 2.44 13.76
CA ARG A 174 -14.58 3.14 13.52
C ARG A 174 -14.40 4.41 12.70
N GLY A 175 -15.23 4.57 11.67
CA GLY A 175 -15.24 5.73 10.78
C GLY A 175 -14.28 5.62 9.60
N ALA A 176 -13.43 4.59 9.55
CA ALA A 176 -12.54 4.33 8.41
C ALA A 176 -13.34 4.10 7.12
N GLY A 177 -14.45 3.36 7.20
CA GLY A 177 -15.33 3.09 6.07
C GLY A 177 -15.96 4.34 5.42
N THR A 178 -15.94 5.49 6.11
CA THR A 178 -16.45 6.76 5.60
C THR A 178 -15.37 7.83 5.38
N SER A 179 -14.09 7.48 5.58
CA SER A 179 -12.98 8.44 5.47
C SER A 179 -11.81 7.94 4.63
N ILE A 180 -11.62 6.63 4.48
CA ILE A 180 -10.54 6.04 3.68
C ILE A 180 -11.08 5.64 2.31
N LEU A 181 -10.46 6.16 1.25
CA LEU A 181 -10.81 5.87 -0.14
C LEU A 181 -10.21 4.58 -0.65
N ALA A 182 -8.94 4.36 -0.31
CA ALA A 182 -8.18 3.18 -0.70
C ALA A 182 -7.08 2.90 0.30
N MET A 183 -6.51 1.72 0.24
CA MET A 183 -5.32 1.34 1.00
C MET A 183 -4.39 0.45 0.19
N SER A 184 -3.12 0.58 0.48
CA SER A 184 -2.02 -0.25 -0.01
C SER A 184 -1.46 -1.07 1.14
N VAL A 185 -1.38 -2.38 0.98
CA VAL A 185 -0.87 -3.34 1.97
C VAL A 185 0.43 -3.94 1.44
N THR A 186 1.53 -3.66 2.12
CA THR A 186 2.86 -4.15 1.72
C THR A 186 3.26 -5.36 2.53
N PHE A 187 3.60 -6.43 1.83
CA PHE A 187 4.17 -7.65 2.38
C PHE A 187 5.66 -7.71 2.09
N ILE A 188 6.43 -8.20 3.06
CA ILE A 188 7.85 -8.46 2.91
C ILE A 188 8.13 -9.95 3.09
N PHE A 189 9.24 -10.42 2.53
CA PHE A 189 9.74 -11.76 2.79
C PHE A 189 10.33 -11.87 4.19
N VAL A 190 10.08 -13.02 4.82
CA VAL A 190 10.68 -13.38 6.12
C VAL A 190 11.39 -14.72 6.03
N GLY A 191 12.44 -14.86 6.83
CA GLY A 191 13.13 -16.13 7.00
C GLY A 191 12.36 -17.11 7.89
N PRO A 192 12.88 -18.33 8.04
CA PRO A 192 12.26 -19.37 8.87
C PRO A 192 12.09 -19.00 10.36
N ASP A 193 12.88 -18.04 10.82
CA ASP A 193 12.79 -17.47 12.18
C ASP A 193 11.76 -16.34 12.28
N GLY A 194 11.14 -15.93 11.16
CA GLY A 194 10.21 -14.82 11.05
C GLY A 194 10.88 -13.45 10.99
N ALA A 195 12.21 -13.39 10.86
CA ALA A 195 12.91 -12.13 10.65
C ALA A 195 12.78 -11.67 9.19
N PRO A 196 12.65 -10.35 8.92
CA PRO A 196 12.73 -9.83 7.56
C PRO A 196 14.01 -10.23 6.86
N THR A 197 13.92 -10.41 5.55
CA THR A 197 15.10 -10.73 4.72
C THR A 197 15.60 -9.50 3.95
N ASP A 198 16.88 -9.53 3.60
CA ASP A 198 17.60 -8.57 2.78
C ASP A 198 18.63 -9.41 2.00
N ILE A 199 18.22 -9.96 0.83
CA ILE A 199 19.02 -10.95 0.12
C ILE A 199 20.11 -10.34 -0.76
N ASP A 200 19.98 -9.08 -1.15
CA ASP A 200 20.96 -8.35 -1.95
C ASP A 200 21.91 -7.48 -1.11
N GLY A 201 21.61 -7.32 0.19
CA GLY A 201 22.47 -6.64 1.16
C GLY A 201 22.43 -5.11 1.03
N ASP A 202 21.37 -4.56 0.47
CA ASP A 202 21.21 -3.11 0.24
C ASP A 202 20.69 -2.35 1.45
N GLN A 203 20.41 -3.05 2.56
CA GLN A 203 19.87 -2.55 3.83
C GLN A 203 18.37 -2.20 3.76
N HIS A 204 17.67 -2.70 2.76
CA HIS A 204 16.20 -2.65 2.68
C HIS A 204 15.64 -4.06 2.92
N PHE A 205 14.43 -4.14 3.43
CA PHE A 205 13.74 -5.43 3.50
C PHE A 205 13.17 -5.79 2.12
N ASP A 206 13.23 -7.06 1.78
CA ASP A 206 12.77 -7.55 0.49
C ASP A 206 11.25 -7.50 0.39
N THR A 207 10.72 -6.66 -0.50
CA THR A 207 9.28 -6.62 -0.79
C THR A 207 8.86 -7.90 -1.51
N ALA A 208 7.77 -8.49 -1.07
CA ALA A 208 7.25 -9.75 -1.61
C ALA A 208 6.00 -9.56 -2.46
N LEU A 209 5.07 -8.73 -1.99
CA LEU A 209 3.76 -8.51 -2.58
C LEU A 209 3.23 -7.15 -2.13
N ASN A 210 2.43 -6.52 -2.98
CA ASN A 210 1.62 -5.38 -2.58
C ASN A 210 0.17 -5.58 -3.04
N GLU A 211 -0.79 -5.33 -2.15
CA GLU A 211 -2.22 -5.41 -2.44
C GLU A 211 -2.87 -4.04 -2.28
N ILE A 212 -3.77 -3.70 -3.20
CA ILE A 212 -4.45 -2.41 -3.25
C ILE A 212 -5.96 -2.63 -3.23
N TYR A 213 -6.64 -2.01 -2.28
CA TYR A 213 -8.08 -2.12 -2.09
C TYR A 213 -8.78 -0.78 -2.18
N PHE A 214 -9.91 -0.74 -2.86
CA PHE A 214 -10.76 0.45 -3.04
C PHE A 214 -12.04 0.32 -2.22
N ASN A 215 -12.48 1.41 -1.60
CA ASN A 215 -13.69 1.44 -0.76
C ASN A 215 -14.93 1.66 -1.62
N ASP A 216 -15.81 0.66 -1.70
CA ASP A 216 -17.04 0.70 -2.49
C ASP A 216 -18.15 1.59 -1.87
N GLY A 217 -17.98 2.01 -0.62
CA GLY A 217 -18.88 2.93 0.07
C GLY A 217 -18.90 4.35 -0.48
N PHE A 218 -18.02 4.67 -1.42
CA PHE A 218 -17.95 5.98 -2.06
C PHE A 218 -18.53 5.97 -3.48
N SER A 219 -18.92 7.17 -3.95
CA SER A 219 -19.27 7.36 -5.36
C SER A 219 -18.01 7.55 -6.18
N TRP A 220 -17.75 6.65 -7.12
CA TRP A 220 -16.61 6.67 -8.02
C TRP A 220 -17.03 7.08 -9.43
N GLY A 221 -16.14 7.78 -10.15
CA GLY A 221 -16.39 8.14 -11.55
C GLY A 221 -15.67 9.43 -11.99
N SER A 222 -15.73 9.69 -13.29
CA SER A 222 -15.07 10.82 -13.94
C SER A 222 -15.96 12.08 -13.97
N GLY A 223 -16.43 12.59 -12.87
CA GLY A 223 -17.25 13.80 -12.96
C GLY A 223 -17.80 14.34 -11.65
N SER A 224 -18.51 13.53 -10.89
CA SER A 224 -19.12 13.91 -9.62
C SER A 224 -18.69 13.04 -8.44
N GLY A 225 -17.77 12.11 -8.65
CA GLY A 225 -17.26 11.20 -7.65
C GLY A 225 -15.75 11.29 -7.49
N PHE A 226 -15.20 10.38 -6.72
CA PHE A 226 -13.76 10.20 -6.61
C PHE A 226 -13.20 9.58 -7.88
N ASP A 227 -12.04 10.05 -8.32
CA ASP A 227 -11.42 9.60 -9.56
C ASP A 227 -10.56 8.37 -9.33
N VAL A 228 -10.96 7.25 -9.92
CA VAL A 228 -10.27 5.96 -9.76
C VAL A 228 -8.83 6.03 -10.23
N GLU A 229 -8.55 6.65 -11.39
CA GLU A 229 -7.21 6.75 -11.94
C GLU A 229 -6.28 7.55 -11.01
N THR A 230 -6.78 8.64 -10.42
CA THR A 230 -6.05 9.42 -9.42
C THR A 230 -5.69 8.59 -8.18
N VAL A 231 -6.66 7.82 -7.68
CA VAL A 231 -6.45 6.97 -6.50
C VAL A 231 -5.53 5.80 -6.83
N ALA A 232 -5.74 5.14 -7.96
CA ALA A 232 -4.84 4.08 -8.43
C ALA A 232 -3.39 4.59 -8.60
N LEU A 233 -3.23 5.79 -9.17
CA LEU A 233 -1.91 6.40 -9.34
C LEU A 233 -1.21 6.64 -7.99
N HIS A 234 -1.96 7.05 -6.96
CA HIS A 234 -1.46 7.21 -5.60
C HIS A 234 -1.02 5.86 -5.01
N GLU A 235 -1.90 4.87 -5.03
CA GLU A 235 -1.64 3.56 -4.41
C GLU A 235 -0.49 2.80 -5.11
N ILE A 236 -0.35 2.92 -6.44
CA ILE A 236 0.82 2.39 -7.16
C ILE A 236 2.11 3.04 -6.69
N GLY A 237 2.09 4.34 -6.37
CA GLY A 237 3.24 5.00 -5.78
C GLY A 237 3.74 4.30 -4.51
N HIS A 238 2.82 3.87 -3.64
CA HIS A 238 3.15 3.06 -2.46
C HIS A 238 3.70 1.69 -2.83
N SER A 239 3.11 1.02 -3.82
CA SER A 239 3.65 -0.24 -4.34
C SER A 239 5.07 -0.09 -4.90
N LEU A 240 5.44 1.11 -5.36
CA LEU A 240 6.78 1.45 -5.78
C LEU A 240 7.69 1.95 -4.63
N GLY A 241 7.26 1.83 -3.38
CA GLY A 241 8.03 2.20 -2.19
C GLY A 241 8.03 3.70 -1.88
N LEU A 242 7.13 4.48 -2.48
CA LEU A 242 7.03 5.91 -2.19
C LEU A 242 6.09 6.14 -1.00
N GLY A 243 6.56 6.87 -0.02
CA GLY A 243 5.72 7.33 1.08
C GLY A 243 4.92 8.59 0.73
N HIS A 244 4.16 9.09 1.70
CA HIS A 244 3.37 10.31 1.56
C HIS A 244 4.20 11.59 1.55
N PHE A 245 3.78 12.59 0.76
CA PHE A 245 4.34 13.95 0.80
C PHE A 245 3.22 14.99 0.81
N GLU A 246 3.26 15.86 1.80
CA GLU A 246 2.30 16.96 1.91
C GLU A 246 2.64 18.15 0.98
N ASN A 247 3.87 18.28 0.53
CA ASN A 247 4.35 19.35 -0.33
C ASN A 247 5.12 18.82 -1.55
N PRO A 248 4.79 19.26 -2.75
CA PRO A 248 3.77 20.24 -3.11
C PRO A 248 2.35 19.65 -2.99
N PRO A 249 1.31 20.48 -2.76
CA PRO A 249 -0.07 20.02 -2.61
C PRO A 249 -0.64 19.38 -3.89
N ARG A 250 0.11 19.41 -5.00
CA ARG A 250 -0.21 18.77 -6.27
C ARG A 250 0.46 17.41 -6.47
N SER A 251 1.24 16.93 -5.49
CA SER A 251 1.78 15.57 -5.53
C SER A 251 0.65 14.55 -5.58
N VAL A 252 0.81 13.52 -6.39
CA VAL A 252 -0.11 12.37 -6.36
C VAL A 252 0.03 11.62 -5.03
N MET A 253 1.22 11.67 -4.40
CA MET A 253 1.50 11.06 -3.10
C MET A 253 1.04 11.91 -1.90
N ASN A 254 0.12 12.87 -2.11
CA ASN A 254 -0.47 13.58 -0.98
C ASN A 254 -1.38 12.62 -0.18
N PRO A 255 -1.22 12.51 1.15
CA PRO A 255 -1.97 11.55 1.97
C PRO A 255 -3.47 11.83 2.06
N VAL A 256 -3.88 13.01 1.61
CA VAL A 256 -5.29 13.42 1.56
C VAL A 256 -5.71 13.64 0.10
N TYR A 257 -6.84 13.06 -0.27
CA TYR A 257 -7.39 13.28 -1.61
C TYR A 257 -7.74 14.75 -1.83
N THR A 258 -7.07 15.38 -2.79
CA THR A 258 -7.22 16.82 -3.10
C THR A 258 -7.87 17.08 -4.46
N GLY A 259 -8.57 16.08 -5.02
CA GLY A 259 -9.22 16.14 -6.32
C GLY A 259 -8.39 15.46 -7.41
N LEU A 260 -8.80 15.68 -8.65
CA LEU A 260 -8.24 15.01 -9.84
C LEU A 260 -6.74 15.25 -9.99
N ARG A 261 -5.96 14.15 -10.08
CA ARG A 261 -4.51 14.12 -10.27
C ARG A 261 -4.14 12.89 -11.10
N ARG A 262 -3.92 13.06 -12.39
CA ARG A 262 -3.55 11.99 -13.31
C ARG A 262 -2.15 12.15 -13.91
N GLU A 263 -1.40 13.13 -13.39
CA GLU A 263 -0.04 13.43 -13.81
C GLU A 263 0.86 13.52 -12.59
N LEU A 264 2.09 13.04 -12.71
CA LEU A 264 3.10 13.12 -11.66
C LEU A 264 3.58 14.58 -11.54
N SER A 265 3.78 15.03 -10.31
CA SER A 265 4.51 16.26 -10.07
C SER A 265 6.02 15.99 -10.24
N HIS A 266 6.80 17.04 -10.47
CA HIS A 266 8.27 16.92 -10.51
C HIS A 266 8.86 16.28 -9.24
N ARG A 267 8.17 16.38 -8.11
CA ARG A 267 8.61 15.75 -6.87
C ARG A 267 8.30 14.26 -6.87
N ASP A 268 7.13 13.86 -7.35
CA ASP A 268 6.78 12.45 -7.51
C ASP A 268 7.79 11.78 -8.43
N GLU A 269 8.07 12.39 -9.60
CA GLU A 269 9.11 11.93 -10.53
C GLU A 269 10.49 11.82 -9.89
N ALA A 270 10.94 12.89 -9.18
CA ALA A 270 12.26 12.91 -8.58
C ALA A 270 12.45 11.83 -7.52
N LEU A 271 11.43 11.55 -6.73
CA LEU A 271 11.49 10.53 -5.67
C LEU A 271 11.41 9.12 -6.26
N ALA A 272 10.55 8.89 -7.25
CA ALA A 272 10.54 7.63 -7.97
C ALA A 272 11.88 7.40 -8.70
N CYS A 273 12.45 8.42 -9.32
CA CYS A 273 13.79 8.34 -9.92
C CYS A 273 14.87 8.00 -8.89
N SER A 274 14.79 8.57 -7.69
CA SER A 274 15.75 8.26 -6.62
C SER A 274 15.67 6.81 -6.16
N ALA A 275 14.44 6.28 -6.06
CA ALA A 275 14.22 4.90 -5.63
C ALA A 275 14.58 3.87 -6.72
N TRP A 276 14.35 4.20 -7.99
CA TRP A 276 14.38 3.22 -9.10
C TRP A 276 15.48 3.45 -10.13
N ALA A 277 16.36 4.46 -9.98
CA ALA A 277 17.45 4.72 -10.91
C ALA A 277 18.46 3.57 -11.02
N SER A 278 18.61 2.78 -9.97
CA SER A 278 19.49 1.61 -9.91
C SER A 278 18.80 0.30 -10.33
N TRP A 279 17.50 0.31 -10.63
CA TRP A 279 16.81 -0.87 -11.09
C TRP A 279 17.30 -1.25 -12.47
N HIS A 280 18.08 -2.29 -12.54
CA HIS A 280 18.64 -2.79 -13.79
C HIS A 280 17.79 -3.95 -14.31
N LEU A 281 17.31 -3.79 -15.54
CA LEU A 281 16.99 -4.97 -16.33
C LEU A 281 18.33 -5.67 -16.55
N SER A 282 18.56 -6.85 -15.97
CA SER A 282 19.71 -7.64 -16.36
C SER A 282 19.59 -7.89 -17.85
N GLU A 283 20.63 -7.51 -18.60
CA GLU A 283 20.75 -7.90 -20.00
C GLU A 283 20.62 -9.43 -20.03
N GLU A 284 19.71 -9.93 -20.86
CA GLU A 284 19.57 -11.35 -21.14
C GLU A 284 20.96 -11.83 -21.61
N GLN A 285 21.62 -12.65 -20.79
CA GLN A 285 22.81 -13.40 -21.19
C GLN A 285 22.39 -14.65 -21.92
#